data_3286c09b279b7d9eb43979d7a6c06148
#
_entry.id   3286c09b279b7d9eb43979d7a6c06148
#
_cell.length_a   1.000
_cell.length_b   1.000
_cell.length_c   1.000
_cell.angle_alpha   90.00
_cell.angle_beta   90.00
_cell.angle_gamma   90.00
#
_symmetry.space_group_name_H-M   'P 1'
#
loop_
_entity.id
_entity.type
_entity.pdbx_description
1 polymer ?
#
loop_
_entity_poly.entity_id
_entity_poly.type
_entity_poly.pdbx_seq_one_letter_code
_entity_poly.pdbx_strand_id
1 'polypeptide(L)'
;MRAGVFLESFGGRSGGDNPAAICEDLAAHGITAPLWWSVVDGTVPVPSGARPVVVGSQEWVEALRTSRVIVTNDHLPSWFSKREGQHLLQTWHGTPIKKLLHDAPRTVTLRYRRLMARQVPQWDLLLAQTPQAGRRLQRALGYHGQVRVGEYPRNVRLLGGSEVRRRVRHELGIGQEQPVILYAPTWRESLRPDKRAVDCGAAGGPGPAEALDGEHLADRLGAVVLMRSHHMNRAGRVPGVIDVSGYPSVEELMVAADILVSDYSSIFFDFALTGKPAVAYVPDLTFYRDVERGLYGRWPLESGLPVAVDHDGLTSHLHRVLGVIDAAGGRCAPPEVDPVPILDNLAWIRGWVTRFLS
;
A
#
# COMPACT_ATOMS: atom_id res chain seq x y z
N MET A 1 -23.48 19.81 13.49
CA MET A 1 -22.39 19.29 12.66
C MET A 1 -22.70 19.62 11.20
N ARG A 2 -21.70 19.93 10.41
CA ARG A 2 -21.88 20.12 8.97
C ARG A 2 -21.92 18.75 8.31
N ALA A 3 -22.85 18.52 7.40
CA ALA A 3 -22.79 17.34 6.55
C ALA A 3 -21.49 17.41 5.74
N GLY A 4 -20.63 16.39 5.83
CA GLY A 4 -19.36 16.31 5.10
C GLY A 4 -18.59 15.06 5.43
N VAL A 5 -17.65 14.73 4.55
CA VAL A 5 -16.71 13.62 4.72
C VAL A 5 -15.29 14.18 4.80
N PHE A 6 -14.59 13.88 5.86
CA PHE A 6 -13.17 14.14 5.97
C PHE A 6 -12.40 12.88 5.56
N LEU A 7 -11.47 13.03 4.62
CA LEU A 7 -10.69 11.93 4.08
C LEU A 7 -9.20 12.23 4.24
N GLU A 8 -8.45 11.25 4.71
CA GLU A 8 -7.02 11.37 4.93
C GLU A 8 -6.29 10.09 4.56
N SER A 9 -5.18 10.23 3.84
CA SER A 9 -4.28 9.13 3.51
C SER A 9 -2.89 9.43 4.04
N PHE A 10 -2.37 8.53 4.91
CA PHE A 10 -1.05 8.60 5.54
C PHE A 10 -0.75 9.95 6.19
N GLY A 11 -1.72 10.49 6.96
CA GLY A 11 -1.59 11.78 7.64
C GLY A 11 -1.44 12.96 6.67
N GLY A 12 -2.13 12.92 5.55
CA GLY A 12 -2.12 13.97 4.52
C GLY A 12 -0.90 13.96 3.59
N ARG A 13 -0.08 12.90 3.61
CA ARG A 13 1.13 12.79 2.79
C ARG A 13 0.91 12.07 1.45
N SER A 14 -0.27 11.52 1.20
CA SER A 14 -0.58 10.78 -0.02
C SER A 14 -1.91 11.21 -0.60
N GLY A 15 -1.98 11.29 -1.95
CA GLY A 15 -3.21 11.48 -2.71
C GLY A 15 -3.84 10.16 -3.17
N GLY A 16 -3.41 9.03 -2.62
CA GLY A 16 -3.81 7.68 -3.07
C GLY A 16 -4.41 6.81 -1.98
N ASP A 17 -4.29 5.48 -2.21
CA ASP A 17 -4.76 4.41 -1.31
C ASP A 17 -6.29 4.36 -1.17
N ASN A 18 -6.80 3.57 -0.23
CA ASN A 18 -8.23 3.33 -0.01
C ASN A 18 -9.06 4.61 0.18
N PRO A 19 -8.61 5.61 0.97
CA PRO A 19 -9.39 6.85 1.13
C PRO A 19 -9.59 7.60 -0.18
N ALA A 20 -8.60 7.59 -1.11
CA ALA A 20 -8.73 8.26 -2.39
C ALA A 20 -9.75 7.58 -3.29
N ALA A 21 -9.71 6.25 -3.39
CA ALA A 21 -10.68 5.49 -4.18
C ALA A 21 -12.12 5.67 -3.64
N ILE A 22 -12.31 5.73 -2.32
CA ILE A 22 -13.60 6.03 -1.71
C ILE A 22 -14.03 7.46 -2.05
N CYS A 23 -13.12 8.43 -2.00
CA CYS A 23 -13.42 9.82 -2.34
C CYS A 23 -13.90 9.97 -3.79
N GLU A 24 -13.16 9.38 -4.72
CA GLU A 24 -13.47 9.38 -6.15
C GLU A 24 -14.82 8.70 -6.44
N ASP A 25 -15.09 7.58 -5.77
CA ASP A 25 -16.37 6.88 -5.89
C ASP A 25 -17.56 7.72 -5.37
N LEU A 26 -17.41 8.36 -4.21
CA LEU A 26 -18.43 9.25 -3.66
C LEU A 26 -18.73 10.42 -4.62
N ALA A 27 -17.69 11.05 -5.17
CA ALA A 27 -17.82 12.15 -6.11
C ALA A 27 -18.51 11.70 -7.41
N ALA A 28 -18.08 10.57 -7.98
CA ALA A 28 -18.65 10.00 -9.21
C ALA A 28 -20.14 9.63 -9.07
N HIS A 29 -20.59 9.32 -7.86
CA HIS A 29 -22.00 8.99 -7.58
C HIS A 29 -22.82 10.18 -7.07
N GLY A 30 -22.34 11.40 -7.27
CA GLY A 30 -23.10 12.63 -7.04
C GLY A 30 -23.34 12.98 -5.57
N ILE A 31 -22.46 12.57 -4.66
CA ILE A 31 -22.54 13.00 -3.26
C ILE A 31 -22.29 14.50 -3.19
N THR A 32 -23.30 15.26 -2.74
CA THR A 32 -23.26 16.72 -2.66
C THR A 32 -22.62 17.26 -1.38
N ALA A 33 -22.48 16.41 -0.38
CA ALA A 33 -21.79 16.76 0.87
C ALA A 33 -20.31 17.09 0.58
N PRO A 34 -19.71 18.11 1.25
CA PRO A 34 -18.32 18.45 1.05
C PRO A 34 -17.39 17.25 1.34
N LEU A 35 -16.47 16.98 0.41
CA LEU A 35 -15.40 15.99 0.56
C LEU A 35 -14.10 16.74 0.86
N TRP A 36 -13.64 16.69 2.12
CA TRP A 36 -12.44 17.38 2.59
C TRP A 36 -11.24 16.44 2.51
N TRP A 37 -10.24 16.80 1.71
CA TRP A 37 -9.03 15.99 1.55
C TRP A 37 -7.86 16.60 2.32
N SER A 38 -7.33 15.86 3.28
CA SER A 38 -6.17 16.28 4.09
C SER A 38 -4.88 16.23 3.27
N VAL A 39 -4.12 17.33 3.24
CA VAL A 39 -2.81 17.44 2.57
C VAL A 39 -1.81 18.11 3.48
N VAL A 40 -0.55 17.64 3.47
CA VAL A 40 0.54 18.32 4.23
C VAL A 40 0.94 19.63 3.55
N ASP A 41 0.86 19.69 2.22
CA ASP A 41 1.14 20.90 1.41
C ASP A 41 0.53 20.76 0.00
N GLY A 42 0.80 21.75 -0.86
CA GLY A 42 0.28 21.80 -2.22
C GLY A 42 0.90 20.83 -3.22
N THR A 43 1.89 20.02 -2.83
CA THR A 43 2.51 19.00 -3.70
C THR A 43 1.76 17.68 -3.68
N VAL A 44 0.92 17.46 -2.68
CA VAL A 44 0.13 16.22 -2.56
C VAL A 44 -1.05 16.25 -3.53
N PRO A 45 -1.20 15.25 -4.40
CA PRO A 45 -2.36 15.14 -5.29
C PRO A 45 -3.68 15.10 -4.52
N VAL A 46 -4.69 15.78 -5.06
CA VAL A 46 -6.04 15.80 -4.48
C VAL A 46 -6.98 14.96 -5.37
N PRO A 47 -7.70 13.98 -4.82
CA PRO A 47 -8.66 13.19 -5.58
C PRO A 47 -9.75 14.05 -6.21
N SER A 48 -10.26 13.62 -7.36
CA SER A 48 -11.34 14.32 -8.06
C SER A 48 -12.56 14.52 -7.18
N GLY A 49 -13.14 15.71 -7.21
CA GLY A 49 -14.31 16.08 -6.41
C GLY A 49 -14.04 16.48 -4.97
N ALA A 50 -12.80 16.34 -4.47
CA ALA A 50 -12.43 16.74 -3.12
C ALA A 50 -11.90 18.18 -3.05
N ARG A 51 -12.00 18.76 -1.85
CA ARG A 51 -11.43 20.07 -1.50
C ARG A 51 -10.24 19.87 -0.57
N PRO A 52 -9.04 20.37 -0.93
CA PRO A 52 -7.86 20.23 -0.07
C PRO A 52 -7.99 21.06 1.19
N VAL A 53 -7.54 20.50 2.32
CA VAL A 53 -7.35 21.20 3.60
C VAL A 53 -5.96 20.87 4.14
N VAL A 54 -5.18 21.92 4.44
CA VAL A 54 -3.77 21.76 4.82
C VAL A 54 -3.67 21.36 6.30
N VAL A 55 -2.97 20.27 6.56
CA VAL A 55 -2.73 19.73 7.91
C VAL A 55 -2.27 20.82 8.87
N GLY A 56 -2.96 20.95 10.00
CA GLY A 56 -2.68 21.93 11.04
C GLY A 56 -3.31 23.31 10.80
N SER A 57 -3.92 23.58 9.65
CA SER A 57 -4.67 24.82 9.44
C SER A 57 -5.98 24.82 10.24
N GLN A 58 -6.54 26.01 10.44
CA GLN A 58 -7.84 26.15 11.11
C GLN A 58 -8.95 25.43 10.33
N GLU A 59 -8.92 25.53 8.99
CA GLU A 59 -9.90 24.86 8.11
C GLU A 59 -9.81 23.34 8.23
N TRP A 60 -8.60 22.76 8.27
CA TRP A 60 -8.39 21.34 8.48
C TRP A 60 -8.91 20.85 9.84
N VAL A 61 -8.62 21.62 10.92
CA VAL A 61 -9.15 21.33 12.26
C VAL A 61 -10.68 21.38 12.25
N GLU A 62 -11.26 22.38 11.60
CA GLU A 62 -12.71 22.53 11.48
C GLU A 62 -13.31 21.38 10.67
N ALA A 63 -12.74 21.05 9.50
CA ALA A 63 -13.19 19.93 8.66
C ALA A 63 -13.17 18.62 9.44
N LEU A 64 -12.07 18.29 10.12
CA LEU A 64 -11.95 17.09 10.94
C LEU A 64 -12.96 17.04 12.10
N ARG A 65 -13.22 18.19 12.74
CA ARG A 65 -14.13 18.29 13.91
C ARG A 65 -15.61 18.31 13.55
N THR A 66 -15.96 18.74 12.34
CA THR A 66 -17.37 18.98 11.98
C THR A 66 -17.92 17.98 10.96
N SER A 67 -17.07 17.27 10.21
CA SER A 67 -17.51 16.23 9.28
C SER A 67 -18.23 15.10 10.01
N ARG A 68 -19.31 14.62 9.41
CA ARG A 68 -20.07 13.48 9.93
C ARG A 68 -19.36 12.17 9.77
N VAL A 69 -18.63 12.01 8.66
CA VAL A 69 -17.88 10.80 8.38
C VAL A 69 -16.40 11.16 8.26
N ILE A 70 -15.56 10.35 8.85
CA ILE A 70 -14.10 10.41 8.77
C ILE A 70 -13.61 9.11 8.16
N VAL A 71 -12.81 9.20 7.10
CA VAL A 71 -12.21 8.07 6.41
C VAL A 71 -10.69 8.22 6.46
N THR A 72 -9.99 7.26 7.05
CA THR A 72 -8.54 7.30 7.17
C THR A 72 -7.93 5.90 7.04
N ASN A 73 -6.67 5.81 6.58
CA ASN A 73 -5.92 4.56 6.51
C ASN A 73 -4.76 4.50 7.54
N ASP A 74 -4.57 5.58 8.32
CA ASP A 74 -3.54 5.68 9.35
C ASP A 74 -4.15 6.26 10.63
N HIS A 75 -3.31 6.58 11.62
CA HIS A 75 -3.77 7.25 12.84
C HIS A 75 -4.06 8.74 12.59
N LEU A 76 -5.04 9.27 13.30
CA LEU A 76 -5.33 10.69 13.38
C LEU A 76 -4.41 11.40 14.40
N PRO A 77 -4.41 12.74 14.46
CA PRO A 77 -3.63 13.48 15.45
C PRO A 77 -3.90 13.05 16.88
N SER A 78 -2.89 13.11 17.73
CA SER A 78 -2.98 12.65 19.12
C SER A 78 -4.03 13.40 19.98
N TRP A 79 -4.40 14.61 19.59
CA TRP A 79 -5.45 15.41 20.23
C TRP A 79 -6.86 15.06 19.75
N PHE A 80 -6.99 14.31 18.64
CA PHE A 80 -8.30 13.98 18.09
C PHE A 80 -9.10 13.11 19.06
N SER A 81 -10.37 13.47 19.21
CA SER A 81 -11.39 12.68 19.88
C SER A 81 -12.69 12.80 19.09
N LYS A 82 -13.24 11.65 18.72
CA LYS A 82 -14.50 11.54 17.98
C LYS A 82 -15.63 12.16 18.80
N ARG A 83 -16.43 12.99 18.14
CA ARG A 83 -17.60 13.63 18.74
C ARG A 83 -18.85 12.77 18.49
N GLU A 84 -19.85 13.03 19.31
CA GLU A 84 -21.18 12.46 19.09
C GLU A 84 -21.68 12.80 17.68
N GLY A 85 -22.26 11.81 16.97
CA GLY A 85 -22.71 11.93 15.60
C GLY A 85 -21.61 11.92 14.53
N GLN A 86 -20.33 11.71 14.89
CA GLN A 86 -19.27 11.41 13.94
C GLN A 86 -19.12 9.88 13.80
N HIS A 87 -18.83 9.44 12.56
CA HIS A 87 -18.57 8.05 12.23
C HIS A 87 -17.19 7.91 11.60
N LEU A 88 -16.37 6.99 12.12
CA LEU A 88 -15.00 6.82 11.70
C LEU A 88 -14.80 5.47 11.02
N LEU A 89 -14.47 5.51 9.74
CA LEU A 89 -14.03 4.38 8.92
C LEU A 89 -12.50 4.33 8.90
N GLN A 90 -11.94 3.30 9.51
CA GLN A 90 -10.53 2.95 9.35
C GLN A 90 -10.40 1.98 8.17
N THR A 91 -9.82 2.44 7.06
CA THR A 91 -9.68 1.59 5.87
C THR A 91 -8.50 0.64 5.96
N TRP A 92 -7.58 0.90 6.89
CA TRP A 92 -6.27 0.27 6.89
C TRP A 92 -5.57 0.46 5.54
N HIS A 93 -4.41 -0.20 5.33
CA HIS A 93 -3.58 0.03 4.15
C HIS A 93 -2.87 -1.24 3.64
N GLY A 94 -3.36 -2.42 4.00
CA GLY A 94 -2.84 -3.69 3.48
C GLY A 94 -3.05 -4.88 4.40
N THR A 95 -3.08 -6.07 3.81
CA THR A 95 -3.18 -7.34 4.54
C THR A 95 -1.96 -7.54 5.44
N PRO A 96 -2.13 -7.76 6.77
CA PRO A 96 -1.00 -7.86 7.68
C PRO A 96 -0.15 -9.10 7.45
N ILE A 97 1.06 -8.92 6.93
CA ILE A 97 2.14 -9.91 6.91
C ILE A 97 3.04 -9.70 8.12
N LYS A 98 3.36 -8.45 8.40
CA LYS A 98 4.19 -8.02 9.54
C LYS A 98 3.38 -7.97 10.81
N LYS A 99 3.98 -8.39 11.92
CA LYS A 99 3.35 -8.26 13.24
C LYS A 99 3.07 -6.79 13.57
N LEU A 100 1.92 -6.55 14.17
CA LEU A 100 1.42 -5.22 14.49
C LEU A 100 1.27 -5.05 16.01
N LEU A 101 1.37 -3.85 16.46
CA LEU A 101 1.12 -3.30 17.80
C LEU A 101 1.31 -4.30 18.96
N HIS A 102 0.25 -5.02 19.38
CA HIS A 102 0.32 -5.98 20.50
C HIS A 102 1.06 -7.28 20.14
N ASP A 103 1.03 -7.66 18.87
CA ASP A 103 1.74 -8.85 18.37
C ASP A 103 3.19 -8.52 17.94
N ALA A 104 3.54 -7.23 17.81
CA ALA A 104 4.86 -6.80 17.38
C ALA A 104 5.91 -7.00 18.48
N PRO A 105 7.17 -7.33 18.14
CA PRO A 105 8.26 -7.33 19.10
C PRO A 105 8.47 -5.92 19.67
N ARG A 106 9.44 -5.78 20.57
CA ARG A 106 9.68 -4.58 21.40
C ARG A 106 9.94 -3.26 20.66
N THR A 107 9.92 -3.26 19.34
CA THR A 107 10.20 -2.10 18.47
C THR A 107 9.10 -1.02 18.46
N VAL A 108 7.88 -1.35 18.91
CA VAL A 108 6.77 -0.38 18.95
C VAL A 108 6.88 0.49 20.19
N THR A 109 7.02 1.81 20.00
CA THR A 109 7.20 2.78 21.09
C THR A 109 5.96 2.84 22.00
N LEU A 110 6.18 3.10 23.30
CA LEU A 110 5.09 3.29 24.27
C LEU A 110 4.16 4.46 23.88
N ARG A 111 4.72 5.51 23.28
CA ARG A 111 3.94 6.66 22.78
C ARG A 111 2.94 6.20 21.72
N TYR A 112 3.37 5.40 20.74
CA TYR A 112 2.51 4.89 19.69
C TYR A 112 1.46 3.91 20.24
N ARG A 113 1.84 3.03 21.17
CA ARG A 113 0.88 2.13 21.86
C ARG A 113 -0.22 2.90 22.58
N ARG A 114 0.14 3.97 23.32
CA ARG A 114 -0.85 4.84 23.99
C ARG A 114 -1.75 5.57 23.00
N LEU A 115 -1.19 6.06 21.91
CA LEU A 115 -1.97 6.68 20.83
C LEU A 115 -3.01 5.71 20.28
N MET A 116 -2.59 4.51 19.90
CA MET A 116 -3.49 3.50 19.33
C MET A 116 -4.53 3.04 20.34
N ALA A 117 -4.17 2.85 21.61
CA ALA A 117 -5.12 2.49 22.66
C ALA A 117 -6.25 3.53 22.85
N ARG A 118 -6.00 4.81 22.52
CA ARG A 118 -7.01 5.87 22.54
C ARG A 118 -7.83 5.95 21.26
N GLN A 119 -7.23 5.63 20.12
CA GLN A 119 -7.89 5.81 18.81
C GLN A 119 -8.69 4.60 18.36
N VAL A 120 -8.17 3.40 18.57
CA VAL A 120 -8.82 2.17 18.13
C VAL A 120 -10.27 2.02 18.63
N PRO A 121 -10.60 2.34 19.88
CA PRO A 121 -11.99 2.29 20.35
C PRO A 121 -12.94 3.30 19.69
N GLN A 122 -12.41 4.29 18.98
CA GLN A 122 -13.21 5.30 18.30
C GLN A 122 -13.61 4.92 16.87
N TRP A 123 -13.06 3.83 16.32
CA TRP A 123 -13.40 3.34 15.01
C TRP A 123 -14.77 2.65 15.02
N ASP A 124 -15.65 3.04 14.11
CA ASP A 124 -16.96 2.40 13.95
C ASP A 124 -16.89 1.23 12.97
N LEU A 125 -15.98 1.34 11.98
CA LEU A 125 -15.77 0.32 10.97
C LEU A 125 -14.29 0.20 10.64
N LEU A 126 -13.82 -1.05 10.53
CA LEU A 126 -12.47 -1.39 10.05
C LEU A 126 -12.58 -2.23 8.78
N LEU A 127 -11.81 -1.89 7.73
CA LEU A 127 -11.71 -2.73 6.54
C LEU A 127 -10.60 -3.77 6.68
N ALA A 128 -10.85 -4.94 6.09
CA ALA A 128 -9.87 -6.00 5.96
C ALA A 128 -10.09 -6.75 4.64
N GLN A 129 -9.02 -7.10 3.93
CA GLN A 129 -9.10 -7.75 2.62
C GLN A 129 -9.57 -9.22 2.73
N THR A 130 -9.21 -9.90 3.82
CA THR A 130 -9.58 -11.29 4.06
C THR A 130 -10.07 -11.51 5.50
N PRO A 131 -10.83 -12.58 5.76
CA PRO A 131 -11.23 -12.91 7.14
C PRO A 131 -10.04 -13.11 8.08
N GLN A 132 -8.94 -13.68 7.58
CA GLN A 132 -7.71 -13.85 8.36
C GLN A 132 -7.06 -12.51 8.68
N ALA A 133 -7.01 -11.58 7.72
CA ALA A 133 -6.52 -10.22 7.95
C ALA A 133 -7.36 -9.51 9.01
N GLY A 134 -8.68 -9.62 8.95
CA GLY A 134 -9.59 -9.06 9.94
C GLY A 134 -9.30 -9.57 11.36
N ARG A 135 -9.16 -10.88 11.54
CA ARG A 135 -8.79 -11.48 12.84
C ARG A 135 -7.44 -11.02 13.35
N ARG A 136 -6.43 -10.90 12.45
CA ARG A 136 -5.10 -10.39 12.82
C ARG A 136 -5.17 -8.94 13.27
N LEU A 137 -5.89 -8.08 12.53
CA LEU A 137 -6.08 -6.68 12.87
C LEU A 137 -6.81 -6.51 14.21
N GLN A 138 -7.93 -7.21 14.39
CA GLN A 138 -8.69 -7.17 15.65
C GLN A 138 -7.81 -7.52 16.85
N ARG A 139 -7.11 -8.65 16.79
CA ARG A 139 -6.23 -9.08 17.88
C ARG A 139 -5.06 -8.12 18.11
N ALA A 140 -4.35 -7.77 17.05
CA ALA A 140 -3.13 -6.98 17.16
C ALA A 140 -3.39 -5.53 17.61
N LEU A 141 -4.55 -4.97 17.24
CA LEU A 141 -4.93 -3.61 17.58
C LEU A 141 -5.82 -3.53 18.84
N GLY A 142 -6.34 -4.66 19.33
CA GLY A 142 -7.34 -4.66 20.40
C GLY A 142 -8.68 -4.08 19.94
N TYR A 143 -9.03 -4.27 18.65
CA TYR A 143 -10.27 -3.76 18.09
C TYR A 143 -11.41 -4.76 18.26
N HIS A 144 -12.52 -4.31 18.83
CA HIS A 144 -13.69 -5.15 19.10
C HIS A 144 -14.95 -4.75 18.30
N GLY A 145 -14.81 -3.73 17.43
CA GLY A 145 -15.91 -3.24 16.60
C GLY A 145 -16.13 -4.04 15.32
N GLN A 146 -16.91 -3.48 14.43
CA GLN A 146 -17.31 -4.09 13.16
C GLN A 146 -16.12 -4.13 12.18
N VAL A 147 -15.90 -5.31 11.56
CA VAL A 147 -14.96 -5.48 10.44
C VAL A 147 -15.74 -5.78 9.18
N ARG A 148 -15.50 -5.00 8.13
CA ARG A 148 -15.94 -5.31 6.77
C ARG A 148 -14.81 -6.04 6.05
N VAL A 149 -15.09 -7.26 5.63
CA VAL A 149 -14.18 -8.06 4.81
C VAL A 149 -14.57 -7.90 3.34
N GLY A 150 -13.61 -7.55 2.51
CA GLY A 150 -13.77 -7.39 1.07
C GLY A 150 -12.53 -6.77 0.44
N GLU A 151 -12.44 -6.78 -0.90
CA GLU A 151 -11.30 -6.20 -1.60
C GLU A 151 -11.11 -4.72 -1.25
N TYR A 152 -9.85 -4.30 -1.16
CA TYR A 152 -9.56 -2.91 -0.85
C TYR A 152 -10.02 -1.97 -1.96
N PRO A 153 -10.66 -0.83 -1.62
CA PRO A 153 -11.14 0.17 -2.60
C PRO A 153 -10.10 0.61 -3.63
N ARG A 154 -8.83 0.76 -3.22
CA ARG A 154 -7.72 1.16 -4.11
C ARG A 154 -7.54 0.21 -5.30
N ASN A 155 -7.93 -1.05 -5.15
CA ASN A 155 -7.80 -2.06 -6.20
C ASN A 155 -8.70 -1.80 -7.41
N VAL A 156 -9.64 -0.85 -7.33
CA VAL A 156 -10.40 -0.35 -8.49
C VAL A 156 -9.48 0.13 -9.62
N ARG A 157 -8.29 0.63 -9.29
CA ARG A 157 -7.29 1.09 -10.26
C ARG A 157 -6.64 -0.05 -11.05
N LEU A 158 -6.73 -1.28 -10.57
CA LEU A 158 -6.28 -2.46 -11.31
C LEU A 158 -7.20 -2.78 -12.49
N LEU A 159 -8.46 -2.29 -12.46
CA LEU A 159 -9.44 -2.53 -13.52
C LEU A 159 -9.14 -1.77 -14.82
N GLY A 160 -8.18 -0.85 -14.81
CA GLY A 160 -7.78 -0.06 -15.97
C GLY A 160 -7.18 -0.86 -17.15
N GLY A 161 -6.81 -2.12 -16.91
CA GLY A 161 -6.45 -3.10 -17.95
C GLY A 161 -5.41 -2.61 -18.96
N SER A 162 -5.63 -2.91 -20.24
CA SER A 162 -4.69 -2.59 -21.33
C SER A 162 -4.50 -1.10 -21.58
N GLU A 163 -5.49 -0.27 -21.27
CA GLU A 163 -5.39 1.18 -21.45
C GLU A 163 -4.41 1.80 -20.47
N VAL A 164 -4.56 1.50 -19.17
CA VAL A 164 -3.64 1.97 -18.13
C VAL A 164 -2.23 1.40 -18.38
N ARG A 165 -2.11 0.12 -18.78
CA ARG A 165 -0.82 -0.47 -19.12
C ARG A 165 -0.11 0.33 -20.23
N ARG A 166 -0.81 0.62 -21.33
CA ARG A 166 -0.23 1.39 -22.44
C ARG A 166 0.17 2.81 -22.03
N ARG A 167 -0.70 3.50 -21.28
CA ARG A 167 -0.45 4.85 -20.80
C ARG A 167 0.78 4.90 -19.90
N VAL A 168 0.83 4.08 -18.86
CA VAL A 168 1.94 4.07 -17.89
C VAL A 168 3.26 3.71 -18.57
N ARG A 169 3.27 2.70 -19.44
CA ARG A 169 4.48 2.36 -20.20
C ARG A 169 4.95 3.48 -21.10
N HIS A 170 4.03 4.17 -21.78
CA HIS A 170 4.36 5.34 -22.61
C HIS A 170 4.93 6.48 -21.76
N GLU A 171 4.31 6.81 -20.62
CA GLU A 171 4.78 7.84 -19.68
C GLU A 171 6.20 7.56 -19.15
N LEU A 172 6.52 6.28 -18.95
CA LEU A 172 7.84 5.84 -18.47
C LEU A 172 8.85 5.57 -19.60
N GLY A 173 8.47 5.73 -20.88
CA GLY A 173 9.34 5.48 -22.02
C GLY A 173 9.65 4.00 -22.27
N ILE A 174 8.74 3.10 -21.88
CA ILE A 174 8.89 1.63 -21.97
C ILE A 174 8.17 1.10 -23.21
N GLY A 175 8.83 0.24 -23.98
CA GLY A 175 8.22 -0.45 -25.11
C GLY A 175 7.08 -1.39 -24.65
N GLN A 176 6.04 -1.52 -25.49
CA GLN A 176 4.85 -2.30 -25.11
C GLN A 176 5.15 -3.80 -24.94
N GLU A 177 6.11 -4.32 -25.69
CA GLU A 177 6.52 -5.74 -25.67
C GLU A 177 7.70 -5.99 -24.72
N GLN A 178 8.30 -4.94 -24.15
CA GLN A 178 9.47 -5.07 -23.27
C GLN A 178 9.03 -5.65 -21.92
N PRO A 179 9.68 -6.69 -21.40
CA PRO A 179 9.38 -7.23 -20.07
C PRO A 179 9.62 -6.19 -18.98
N VAL A 180 8.71 -6.12 -18.01
CA VAL A 180 8.77 -5.13 -16.91
C VAL A 180 8.65 -5.82 -15.56
N ILE A 181 9.63 -5.61 -14.72
CA ILE A 181 9.70 -6.10 -13.34
C ILE A 181 9.44 -4.93 -12.40
N LEU A 182 8.39 -5.03 -11.58
CA LEU A 182 8.17 -4.07 -10.48
C LEU A 182 8.88 -4.58 -9.22
N TYR A 183 9.91 -3.87 -8.78
CA TYR A 183 10.56 -4.11 -7.49
C TYR A 183 10.05 -3.14 -6.44
N ALA A 184 9.33 -3.65 -5.44
CA ALA A 184 8.69 -2.85 -4.40
C ALA A 184 9.03 -3.40 -3.00
N PRO A 185 10.25 -3.17 -2.49
CA PRO A 185 10.70 -3.68 -1.20
C PRO A 185 10.04 -2.96 -0.03
N THR A 186 9.91 -3.66 1.10
CA THR A 186 9.49 -3.07 2.37
C THR A 186 10.59 -2.20 2.95
N TRP A 187 10.20 -1.07 3.51
CA TRP A 187 11.08 -0.22 4.32
C TRP A 187 11.63 -0.97 5.54
N ARG A 188 12.92 -0.74 5.86
CA ARG A 188 13.56 -1.24 7.09
C ARG A 188 13.60 -0.15 8.16
N GLU A 189 13.01 -0.44 9.33
CA GLU A 189 13.01 0.50 10.45
C GLU A 189 14.41 0.74 11.03
N SER A 190 15.28 -0.26 10.94
CA SER A 190 16.69 -0.17 11.34
C SER A 190 17.50 0.86 10.53
N LEU A 191 17.03 1.22 9.33
CA LEU A 191 17.66 2.24 8.48
C LEU A 191 17.21 3.67 8.82
N ARG A 192 16.31 3.87 9.76
CA ARG A 192 15.92 5.22 10.19
C ARG A 192 17.10 5.94 10.86
N PRO A 193 17.39 7.20 10.50
CA PRO A 193 18.48 7.97 11.08
C PRO A 193 18.39 8.12 12.60
N ASP A 194 17.16 8.20 13.14
CA ASP A 194 16.86 8.33 14.55
C ASP A 194 16.99 7.01 15.35
N LYS A 195 17.08 5.86 14.67
CA LYS A 195 17.22 4.54 15.29
C LYS A 195 18.58 3.88 15.07
N ARG A 196 19.50 4.48 14.30
CA ARG A 196 20.86 3.97 14.09
C ARG A 196 21.70 3.83 15.36
N ALA A 197 21.23 4.42 16.47
CA ALA A 197 21.92 4.39 17.76
C ALA A 197 21.44 3.29 18.72
N VAL A 198 20.44 2.50 18.36
CA VAL A 198 20.05 1.34 19.18
C VAL A 198 20.91 0.17 18.75
N ASP A 199 21.86 -0.14 19.57
CA ASP A 199 22.83 -1.22 19.58
C ASP A 199 22.26 -2.54 19.01
N CYS A 200 22.14 -2.64 17.69
CA CYS A 200 22.00 -3.88 16.96
C CYS A 200 23.41 -4.39 16.74
N GLY A 201 23.95 -5.04 17.76
CA GLY A 201 25.23 -5.70 17.65
C GLY A 201 25.28 -6.53 16.37
N ALA A 202 26.24 -6.20 15.54
CA ALA A 202 26.74 -6.91 14.37
C ALA A 202 25.73 -7.16 13.22
N ALA A 203 26.16 -6.75 12.05
CA ALA A 203 25.63 -6.96 10.72
C ALA A 203 24.40 -6.11 10.37
N GLY A 204 24.64 -4.84 10.05
CA GLY A 204 23.77 -4.12 9.14
C GLY A 204 23.71 -4.90 7.84
N GLY A 205 22.63 -5.66 7.65
CA GLY A 205 22.33 -6.24 6.36
C GLY A 205 22.16 -5.11 5.34
N PRO A 206 22.41 -5.34 4.05
CA PRO A 206 22.23 -4.35 3.00
C PRO A 206 20.79 -3.80 3.06
N GLY A 207 20.63 -2.50 2.85
CA GLY A 207 19.31 -1.88 2.71
C GLY A 207 18.56 -2.50 1.52
N PRO A 208 17.22 -2.38 1.46
CA PRO A 208 16.45 -2.97 0.37
C PRO A 208 16.91 -2.52 -1.03
N ALA A 209 17.36 -1.29 -1.16
CA ALA A 209 17.91 -0.77 -2.42
C ALA A 209 19.33 -1.30 -2.72
N GLU A 210 20.10 -1.63 -1.69
CA GLU A 210 21.42 -2.24 -1.81
C GLU A 210 21.35 -3.75 -2.00
N ALA A 211 20.21 -4.36 -1.65
CA ALA A 211 19.98 -5.80 -1.77
C ALA A 211 19.60 -6.23 -3.20
N LEU A 212 19.16 -5.31 -4.07
CA LEU A 212 18.83 -5.60 -5.46
C LEU A 212 19.78 -4.87 -6.40
N ASP A 213 20.58 -5.62 -7.14
CA ASP A 213 21.30 -5.12 -8.31
C ASP A 213 20.34 -5.09 -9.52
N GLY A 214 19.64 -3.95 -9.64
CA GLY A 214 18.65 -3.75 -10.70
C GLY A 214 19.26 -3.65 -12.09
N GLU A 215 20.51 -3.12 -12.20
CA GLU A 215 21.23 -3.04 -13.47
C GLU A 215 21.61 -4.42 -13.97
N HIS A 216 22.19 -5.24 -13.11
CA HIS A 216 22.53 -6.62 -13.43
C HIS A 216 21.29 -7.43 -13.86
N LEU A 217 20.15 -7.26 -13.17
CA LEU A 217 18.90 -7.93 -13.55
C LEU A 217 18.37 -7.43 -14.89
N ALA A 218 18.37 -6.11 -15.12
CA ALA A 218 17.89 -5.53 -16.36
C ALA A 218 18.71 -6.04 -17.57
N ASP A 219 20.04 -6.06 -17.43
CA ASP A 219 20.96 -6.54 -18.47
C ASP A 219 20.79 -8.05 -18.72
N ARG A 220 20.82 -8.86 -17.66
CA ARG A 220 20.72 -10.33 -17.73
C ARG A 220 19.38 -10.84 -18.29
N LEU A 221 18.30 -10.10 -18.05
CA LEU A 221 16.94 -10.52 -18.40
C LEU A 221 16.36 -9.78 -19.60
N GLY A 222 17.07 -8.77 -20.15
CA GLY A 222 16.53 -7.91 -21.20
C GLY A 222 15.25 -7.17 -20.77
N ALA A 223 15.08 -6.93 -19.47
CA ALA A 223 13.86 -6.39 -18.87
C ALA A 223 14.08 -4.96 -18.34
N VAL A 224 12.99 -4.20 -18.18
CA VAL A 224 13.01 -2.95 -17.42
C VAL A 224 12.67 -3.25 -15.97
N VAL A 225 13.45 -2.70 -15.03
CA VAL A 225 13.18 -2.78 -13.59
C VAL A 225 12.60 -1.45 -13.11
N LEU A 226 11.34 -1.46 -12.69
CA LEU A 226 10.69 -0.33 -12.01
C LEU A 226 11.02 -0.42 -10.51
N MET A 227 11.84 0.49 -10.02
CA MET A 227 12.26 0.53 -8.63
C MET A 227 11.34 1.45 -7.84
N ARG A 228 10.54 0.90 -6.91
CA ARG A 228 9.69 1.67 -6.00
C ARG A 228 10.21 1.54 -4.56
N SER A 229 11.17 2.36 -4.19
CA SER A 229 11.70 2.42 -2.82
C SER A 229 11.06 3.54 -2.00
N HIS A 230 11.00 3.38 -0.68
CA HIS A 230 10.42 4.41 0.21
C HIS A 230 11.31 5.64 0.43
N HIS A 231 12.58 5.58 0.09
CA HIS A 231 13.51 6.70 0.18
C HIS A 231 14.52 6.68 -0.95
N MET A 232 14.62 7.86 -1.52
CA MET A 232 15.54 8.33 -2.52
C MET A 232 16.99 7.98 -2.17
N ASN A 233 17.50 6.88 -2.67
CA ASN A 233 18.84 6.93 -3.17
C ASN A 233 18.72 7.52 -4.57
N ARG A 234 19.17 8.75 -4.73
CA ARG A 234 19.46 9.35 -6.05
C ARG A 234 20.67 8.62 -6.62
N ALA A 235 20.54 7.33 -6.87
CA ALA A 235 21.41 6.63 -7.78
C ALA A 235 21.22 7.32 -9.13
N GLY A 236 22.32 7.68 -9.77
CA GLY A 236 22.29 8.23 -11.12
C GLY A 236 21.47 7.32 -12.04
N ARG A 237 21.14 7.80 -13.24
CA ARG A 237 20.42 6.98 -14.23
C ARG A 237 21.20 5.68 -14.46
N VAL A 238 20.59 4.57 -14.06
CA VAL A 238 21.11 3.22 -14.26
C VAL A 238 20.38 2.66 -15.48
N PRO A 239 21.08 2.20 -16.52
CA PRO A 239 20.45 1.62 -17.69
C PRO A 239 19.47 0.50 -17.32
N GLY A 240 18.27 0.51 -17.92
CA GLY A 240 17.24 -0.50 -17.64
C GLY A 240 16.55 -0.38 -16.29
N VAL A 241 16.92 0.58 -15.42
CA VAL A 241 16.26 0.82 -14.13
C VAL A 241 15.59 2.19 -14.12
N ILE A 242 14.29 2.21 -13.75
CA ILE A 242 13.50 3.43 -13.65
C ILE A 242 13.04 3.59 -12.20
N ASP A 243 13.43 4.69 -11.54
CA ASP A 243 12.90 5.05 -10.23
C ASP A 243 11.47 5.57 -10.35
N VAL A 244 10.54 4.80 -9.80
CA VAL A 244 9.10 5.12 -9.77
C VAL A 244 8.60 5.39 -8.35
N SER A 245 9.49 5.73 -7.42
CA SER A 245 9.14 6.03 -6.03
C SER A 245 8.16 7.21 -5.92
N GLY A 246 8.27 8.18 -6.84
CA GLY A 246 7.36 9.32 -6.94
C GLY A 246 6.10 9.08 -7.77
N TYR A 247 5.91 7.90 -8.38
CA TYR A 247 4.72 7.64 -9.19
C TYR A 247 3.46 7.55 -8.29
N PRO A 248 2.36 8.25 -8.62
CA PRO A 248 1.24 8.43 -7.70
C PRO A 248 0.52 7.14 -7.30
N SER A 249 0.33 6.21 -8.23
CA SER A 249 -0.43 4.97 -8.01
C SER A 249 0.45 3.73 -8.19
N VAL A 250 0.62 2.97 -7.12
CA VAL A 250 1.30 1.67 -7.19
C VAL A 250 0.45 0.64 -7.94
N GLU A 251 -0.87 0.75 -7.89
CA GLU A 251 -1.79 -0.14 -8.59
C GLU A 251 -1.62 0.00 -10.12
N GLU A 252 -1.45 1.22 -10.62
CA GLU A 252 -1.18 1.44 -12.05
C GLU A 252 0.19 0.90 -12.46
N LEU A 253 1.20 0.99 -11.60
CA LEU A 253 2.49 0.32 -11.82
C LEU A 253 2.34 -1.21 -11.84
N MET A 254 1.48 -1.78 -10.99
CA MET A 254 1.15 -3.21 -11.02
C MET A 254 0.50 -3.61 -12.35
N VAL A 255 -0.37 -2.77 -12.91
CA VAL A 255 -0.97 -3.00 -14.23
C VAL A 255 0.09 -2.96 -15.33
N ALA A 256 1.03 -2.02 -15.27
CA ALA A 256 2.11 -1.84 -16.25
C ALA A 256 3.18 -2.95 -16.21
N ALA A 257 3.45 -3.48 -15.02
CA ALA A 257 4.45 -4.54 -14.81
C ALA A 257 3.97 -5.91 -15.29
N ASP A 258 4.90 -6.81 -15.57
CA ASP A 258 4.65 -8.21 -15.91
C ASP A 258 4.92 -9.13 -14.72
N ILE A 259 5.88 -8.75 -13.87
CA ILE A 259 6.31 -9.55 -12.72
C ILE A 259 6.44 -8.60 -11.52
N LEU A 260 6.04 -9.08 -10.34
CA LEU A 260 6.35 -8.41 -9.07
C LEU A 260 7.51 -9.11 -8.37
N VAL A 261 8.47 -8.31 -7.91
CA VAL A 261 9.46 -8.72 -6.93
C VAL A 261 9.28 -7.88 -5.67
N SER A 262 9.06 -8.52 -4.55
CA SER A 262 8.90 -7.83 -3.27
C SER A 262 9.33 -8.76 -2.11
N ASP A 263 9.12 -8.34 -0.86
CA ASP A 263 9.60 -9.10 0.31
C ASP A 263 8.51 -9.30 1.37
N TYR A 264 8.38 -8.41 2.36
CA TYR A 264 7.43 -8.51 3.48
C TYR A 264 6.24 -7.57 3.32
N SER A 265 5.89 -7.26 2.08
CA SER A 265 4.87 -6.28 1.72
C SER A 265 3.51 -6.92 1.44
N SER A 266 2.45 -6.24 1.87
CA SER A 266 1.07 -6.60 1.49
C SER A 266 0.75 -6.44 0.01
N ILE A 267 1.65 -5.82 -0.77
CA ILE A 267 1.51 -5.64 -2.23
C ILE A 267 1.23 -6.95 -2.97
N PHE A 268 1.73 -8.08 -2.44
CA PHE A 268 1.47 -9.39 -3.02
C PHE A 268 -0.02 -9.75 -3.11
N PHE A 269 -0.82 -9.33 -2.12
CA PHE A 269 -2.26 -9.60 -2.11
C PHE A 269 -2.99 -8.79 -3.18
N ASP A 270 -2.61 -7.54 -3.37
CA ASP A 270 -3.19 -6.70 -4.40
C ASP A 270 -2.71 -7.13 -5.79
N PHE A 271 -1.42 -7.45 -5.92
CA PHE A 271 -0.85 -7.93 -7.20
C PHE A 271 -1.42 -9.28 -7.64
N ALA A 272 -1.74 -10.16 -6.68
CA ALA A 272 -2.34 -11.47 -6.98
C ALA A 272 -3.68 -11.35 -7.74
N LEU A 273 -4.43 -10.24 -7.55
CA LEU A 273 -5.65 -9.96 -8.31
C LEU A 273 -5.40 -9.83 -9.82
N THR A 274 -4.17 -9.50 -10.21
CA THR A 274 -3.80 -9.39 -11.63
C THR A 274 -3.54 -10.74 -12.30
N GLY A 275 -3.48 -11.83 -11.55
CA GLY A 275 -3.10 -13.15 -12.07
C GLY A 275 -1.65 -13.27 -12.55
N LYS A 276 -0.85 -12.21 -12.42
CA LYS A 276 0.54 -12.18 -12.88
C LYS A 276 1.49 -12.82 -11.87
N PRO A 277 2.65 -13.34 -12.33
CA PRO A 277 3.62 -13.98 -11.47
C PRO A 277 4.32 -12.99 -10.51
N ALA A 278 4.63 -13.47 -9.32
CA ALA A 278 5.39 -12.72 -8.31
C ALA A 278 6.47 -13.60 -7.69
N VAL A 279 7.57 -12.99 -7.26
CA VAL A 279 8.69 -13.63 -6.58
C VAL A 279 8.96 -12.92 -5.25
N ALA A 280 9.06 -13.67 -4.17
CA ALA A 280 9.47 -13.14 -2.87
C ALA A 280 11.01 -13.15 -2.77
N TYR A 281 11.60 -11.95 -2.74
CA TYR A 281 13.05 -11.76 -2.56
C TYR A 281 13.35 -11.33 -1.13
N VAL A 282 13.92 -12.24 -0.33
CA VAL A 282 14.04 -12.10 1.12
C VAL A 282 15.45 -12.42 1.64
N PRO A 283 16.49 -11.68 1.22
CA PRO A 283 17.87 -11.95 1.58
C PRO A 283 18.15 -11.83 3.09
N ASP A 284 17.32 -11.08 3.80
CA ASP A 284 17.43 -10.81 5.23
C ASP A 284 16.33 -11.49 6.07
N LEU A 285 15.71 -12.57 5.58
CA LEU A 285 14.51 -13.19 6.18
C LEU A 285 14.66 -13.46 7.68
N THR A 286 15.78 -14.04 8.09
CA THR A 286 16.01 -14.37 9.51
C THR A 286 16.09 -13.11 10.36
N PHE A 287 16.83 -12.10 9.91
CA PHE A 287 16.92 -10.82 10.60
C PHE A 287 15.57 -10.12 10.68
N TYR A 288 14.84 -10.03 9.58
CA TYR A 288 13.55 -9.36 9.53
C TYR A 288 12.51 -10.04 10.44
N ARG A 289 12.46 -11.36 10.41
CA ARG A 289 11.53 -12.16 11.22
C ARG A 289 11.83 -12.08 12.72
N ASP A 290 13.12 -12.18 13.10
CA ASP A 290 13.50 -12.42 14.50
C ASP A 290 13.92 -11.14 15.23
N VAL A 291 14.40 -10.13 14.51
CA VAL A 291 14.97 -8.89 15.06
C VAL A 291 14.18 -7.65 14.67
N GLU A 292 13.94 -7.45 13.36
CA GLU A 292 13.42 -6.17 12.83
C GLU A 292 11.94 -5.96 13.20
N ARG A 293 11.06 -6.87 12.80
CA ARG A 293 9.60 -6.63 12.92
C ARG A 293 8.78 -7.84 13.37
N GLY A 294 9.17 -9.05 12.98
CA GLY A 294 8.38 -10.25 13.13
C GLY A 294 7.29 -10.39 12.05
N LEU A 295 6.95 -11.64 11.74
CA LEU A 295 6.02 -11.99 10.68
C LEU A 295 4.88 -12.85 11.22
N TYR A 296 3.69 -12.77 10.60
CA TYR A 296 2.61 -13.70 10.84
C TYR A 296 2.81 -14.97 10.00
N GLY A 297 2.67 -16.14 10.66
CA GLY A 297 2.91 -17.43 10.01
C GLY A 297 4.37 -17.59 9.58
N ARG A 298 4.59 -18.40 8.57
CA ARG A 298 5.90 -18.67 8.00
C ARG A 298 6.09 -17.96 6.65
N TRP A 299 5.61 -16.71 6.57
CA TRP A 299 5.79 -15.89 5.36
C TRP A 299 7.29 -15.75 5.02
N PRO A 300 7.70 -15.82 3.72
CA PRO A 300 6.88 -16.15 2.54
C PRO A 300 6.78 -17.65 2.24
N LEU A 301 7.39 -18.51 3.06
CA LEU A 301 7.56 -19.96 2.80
C LEU A 301 6.22 -20.71 2.65
N GLU A 302 5.15 -20.23 3.25
CA GLU A 302 3.80 -20.81 3.18
C GLU A 302 2.89 -20.10 2.17
N SER A 303 3.42 -19.14 1.41
CA SER A 303 2.61 -18.33 0.46
C SER A 303 2.33 -19.03 -0.87
N GLY A 304 3.10 -20.06 -1.20
CA GLY A 304 3.11 -20.67 -2.54
C GLY A 304 3.91 -19.89 -3.59
N LEU A 305 4.48 -18.74 -3.22
CA LEU A 305 5.33 -17.93 -4.11
C LEU A 305 6.72 -18.57 -4.26
N PRO A 306 7.38 -18.41 -5.42
CA PRO A 306 8.82 -18.62 -5.52
C PRO A 306 9.56 -17.71 -4.54
N VAL A 307 10.52 -18.26 -3.80
CA VAL A 307 11.29 -17.54 -2.78
C VAL A 307 12.76 -17.54 -3.15
N ALA A 308 13.36 -16.37 -3.21
CA ALA A 308 14.79 -16.16 -3.42
C ALA A 308 15.41 -15.48 -2.19
N VAL A 309 16.58 -15.96 -1.78
CA VAL A 309 17.34 -15.40 -0.66
C VAL A 309 18.66 -14.75 -1.09
N ASP A 310 18.97 -14.86 -2.39
CA ASP A 310 20.14 -14.27 -3.02
C ASP A 310 19.83 -13.88 -4.48
N HIS A 311 20.76 -13.19 -5.12
CA HIS A 311 20.64 -12.71 -6.49
C HIS A 311 20.55 -13.84 -7.52
N ASP A 312 21.30 -14.91 -7.33
CA ASP A 312 21.33 -16.02 -8.28
C ASP A 312 19.98 -16.78 -8.27
N GLY A 313 19.43 -17.02 -7.09
CA GLY A 313 18.12 -17.60 -6.91
C GLY A 313 17.02 -16.72 -7.51
N LEU A 314 17.09 -15.39 -7.28
CA LEU A 314 16.16 -14.44 -7.88
C LEU A 314 16.23 -14.45 -9.41
N THR A 315 17.43 -14.33 -9.97
CA THR A 315 17.66 -14.37 -11.42
C THR A 315 17.15 -15.65 -12.03
N SER A 316 17.40 -16.80 -11.38
CA SER A 316 16.92 -18.10 -11.83
C SER A 316 15.38 -18.21 -11.85
N HIS A 317 14.71 -17.67 -10.84
CA HIS A 317 13.25 -17.61 -10.80
C HIS A 317 12.69 -16.70 -11.89
N LEU A 318 13.29 -15.51 -12.08
CA LEU A 318 12.85 -14.56 -13.08
C LEU A 318 13.05 -15.09 -14.51
N HIS A 319 14.18 -15.71 -14.81
CA HIS A 319 14.39 -16.38 -16.11
C HIS A 319 13.32 -17.43 -16.41
N ARG A 320 12.97 -18.26 -15.43
CA ARG A 320 11.92 -19.28 -15.60
C ARG A 320 10.58 -18.65 -15.90
N VAL A 321 10.21 -17.58 -15.17
CA VAL A 321 8.95 -16.88 -15.36
C VAL A 321 8.90 -16.21 -16.72
N LEU A 322 9.97 -15.49 -17.13
CA LEU A 322 10.06 -14.85 -18.45
C LEU A 322 10.01 -15.87 -19.57
N GLY A 323 10.70 -17.02 -19.45
CA GLY A 323 10.64 -18.09 -20.42
C GLY A 323 9.24 -18.69 -20.60
N VAL A 324 8.42 -18.73 -19.56
CA VAL A 324 6.99 -19.12 -19.67
C VAL A 324 6.19 -18.04 -20.39
N ILE A 325 6.45 -16.77 -20.11
CA ILE A 325 5.80 -15.64 -20.79
C ILE A 325 6.14 -15.66 -22.28
N ASP A 326 7.42 -15.83 -22.63
CA ASP A 326 7.89 -15.89 -24.02
C ASP A 326 7.29 -17.07 -24.78
N ALA A 327 7.23 -18.24 -24.15
CA ALA A 327 6.60 -19.44 -24.74
C ALA A 327 5.08 -19.25 -24.98
N ALA A 328 4.44 -18.39 -24.23
CA ALA A 328 3.03 -18.00 -24.40
C ALA A 328 2.84 -16.88 -25.44
N GLY A 329 3.87 -16.54 -26.23
CA GLY A 329 3.82 -15.53 -27.29
C GLY A 329 4.34 -14.15 -26.90
N GLY A 330 5.20 -14.07 -25.87
CA GLY A 330 5.91 -12.84 -25.48
C GLY A 330 5.04 -11.77 -24.82
N ARG A 331 3.81 -12.09 -24.45
CA ARG A 331 2.88 -11.14 -23.81
C ARG A 331 2.39 -11.69 -22.49
N CYS A 332 2.72 -11.01 -21.39
CA CYS A 332 1.80 -11.06 -20.27
C CYS A 332 0.51 -10.40 -20.74
N ALA A 333 -0.55 -11.17 -20.90
CA ALA A 333 -1.87 -10.63 -21.18
C ALA A 333 -2.16 -9.51 -20.17
N PRO A 334 -2.82 -8.41 -20.58
CA PRO A 334 -3.28 -7.42 -19.61
C PRO A 334 -4.09 -8.16 -18.53
N PRO A 335 -4.00 -7.70 -17.27
CA PRO A 335 -4.66 -8.40 -16.18
C PRO A 335 -6.17 -8.44 -16.41
N GLU A 336 -6.76 -9.62 -16.36
CA GLU A 336 -8.21 -9.81 -16.25
C GLU A 336 -8.57 -9.85 -14.76
N VAL A 337 -8.68 -8.67 -14.17
CA VAL A 337 -9.10 -8.55 -12.76
C VAL A 337 -10.61 -8.67 -12.70
N ASP A 338 -11.11 -9.59 -11.86
CA ASP A 338 -12.56 -9.67 -11.61
C ASP A 338 -13.04 -8.39 -10.92
N PRO A 339 -13.88 -7.58 -11.58
CA PRO A 339 -14.33 -6.32 -11.02
C PRO A 339 -15.33 -6.50 -9.88
N VAL A 340 -16.06 -7.61 -9.84
CA VAL A 340 -17.22 -7.78 -8.95
C VAL A 340 -16.84 -7.64 -7.48
N PRO A 341 -15.84 -8.33 -6.91
CA PRO A 341 -15.53 -8.20 -5.50
C PRO A 341 -15.09 -6.80 -5.08
N ILE A 342 -14.42 -6.08 -6.00
CA ILE A 342 -13.91 -4.72 -5.75
C ILE A 342 -15.07 -3.73 -5.77
N LEU A 343 -15.89 -3.77 -6.82
CA LEU A 343 -17.00 -2.82 -7.01
C LEU A 343 -18.11 -3.04 -5.98
N ASP A 344 -18.43 -4.28 -5.63
CA ASP A 344 -19.40 -4.60 -4.59
C ASP A 344 -18.96 -4.07 -3.23
N ASN A 345 -17.68 -4.22 -2.88
CA ASN A 345 -17.19 -3.67 -1.62
C ASN A 345 -17.20 -2.15 -1.61
N LEU A 346 -16.82 -1.51 -2.72
CA LEU A 346 -16.83 -0.06 -2.86
C LEU A 346 -18.28 0.49 -2.78
N ALA A 347 -19.24 -0.15 -3.46
CA ALA A 347 -20.66 0.20 -3.37
C ALA A 347 -21.22 0.05 -1.96
N TRP A 348 -20.84 -1.02 -1.24
CA TRP A 348 -21.23 -1.21 0.16
C TRP A 348 -20.66 -0.10 1.06
N ILE A 349 -19.39 0.28 0.87
CA ILE A 349 -18.75 1.37 1.63
C ILE A 349 -19.43 2.69 1.35
N ARG A 350 -19.74 3.00 0.09
CA ARG A 350 -20.54 4.19 -0.28
C ARG A 350 -21.87 4.21 0.45
N GLY A 351 -22.62 3.09 0.46
CA GLY A 351 -23.87 2.95 1.21
C GLY A 351 -23.71 3.16 2.72
N TRP A 352 -22.60 2.70 3.30
CA TRP A 352 -22.27 2.95 4.70
C TRP A 352 -22.02 4.44 4.97
N VAL A 353 -21.23 5.11 4.14
CA VAL A 353 -20.92 6.55 4.27
C VAL A 353 -22.19 7.40 4.11
N THR A 354 -22.98 7.15 3.06
CA THR A 354 -24.15 7.97 2.72
C THR A 354 -25.25 7.90 3.78
N ARG A 355 -25.36 6.79 4.50
CA ARG A 355 -26.33 6.63 5.62
C ARG A 355 -26.20 7.74 6.67
N PHE A 356 -25.01 8.29 6.84
CA PHE A 356 -24.74 9.30 7.87
C PHE A 356 -24.71 10.73 7.31
N LEU A 357 -24.90 10.91 6.02
CA LEU A 357 -24.89 12.24 5.39
C LEU A 357 -26.28 12.86 5.23
N SER A 358 -27.33 12.03 5.38
CA SER A 358 -28.73 12.45 5.40
C SER A 358 -29.13 13.17 6.68
#